data_83c110ce35ab0ecefd00445c6010aba8
#
_entry.id   83c110ce35ab0ecefd00445c6010aba8
#
_cell.length_a   1.000
_cell.length_b   1.000
_cell.length_c   1.000
_cell.angle_alpha   90.00
_cell.angle_beta   90.00
_cell.angle_gamma   90.00
#
_symmetry.space_group_name_H-M   'P 1'
#
loop_
_entity.id
_entity.type
_entity.pdbx_description
1 polymer ?
#
loop_
_entity_poly.entity_id
_entity_poly.type
_entity_poly.pdbx_seq_one_letter_code
_entity_poly.pdbx_strand_id
1 'polypeptide(L)'
;MSDLAEQLPDVPTLLAALDGVSYLADEPLGTALFLSARMGQPILLEGEPGVGKTEAAKALAAVLDTPLIRLQCYEGLTSAEALYEWNYPRQLLAIRLAEARGETPREADLFSDDYLLERPLLAALDHPGPRPAVLLIDEVDRGDDEFEAFLFELLAEAAVTIPELGTRRAAYPPVVVLTSNRTRDLHDALKRRCLYHWIDYPDTERVAAIIRRRVPAASIRLAGQVARGVSILRGLDLAKPPGVAEAISWASALDVLGARELDARSARQTAGAVLKYAEDLRAARTADFASLVSHDEVPGG
;
A
#
# COMPACT_ATOMS: atom_id res chain seq x y z
N MET A 1 -12.98 -17.48 10.17
CA MET A 1 -13.37 -16.34 11.04
C MET A 1 -13.04 -16.55 12.52
N SER A 2 -13.04 -17.78 13.06
CA SER A 2 -12.62 -18.05 14.46
C SER A 2 -11.13 -17.70 14.71
N ASP A 3 -10.25 -18.04 13.78
CA ASP A 3 -8.80 -17.81 13.91
C ASP A 3 -8.41 -16.31 13.97
N LEU A 4 -9.02 -15.46 13.13
CA LEU A 4 -8.83 -14.00 13.20
C LEU A 4 -9.34 -13.38 14.53
N ALA A 5 -10.38 -13.96 15.11
CA ALA A 5 -10.93 -13.49 16.38
C ALA A 5 -10.02 -13.81 17.56
N GLU A 6 -9.33 -14.94 17.51
CA GLU A 6 -8.34 -15.34 18.52
C GLU A 6 -7.03 -14.57 18.36
N GLN A 7 -6.60 -14.35 17.12
CA GLN A 7 -5.36 -13.63 16.81
C GLN A 7 -5.46 -12.12 17.10
N LEU A 8 -6.59 -11.52 16.81
CA LEU A 8 -6.87 -10.08 17.02
C LEU A 8 -8.11 -9.92 17.90
N PRO A 9 -8.00 -10.06 19.21
CA PRO A 9 -9.15 -9.94 20.12
C PRO A 9 -9.68 -8.50 20.23
N ASP A 10 -8.79 -7.50 20.18
CA ASP A 10 -9.11 -6.10 20.36
C ASP A 10 -8.16 -5.16 19.60
N VAL A 11 -8.52 -3.87 19.59
CA VAL A 11 -7.74 -2.82 18.92
C VAL A 11 -6.34 -2.62 19.55
N PRO A 12 -6.18 -2.59 20.89
CA PRO A 12 -4.86 -2.49 21.50
C PRO A 12 -3.90 -3.60 21.08
N THR A 13 -4.39 -4.83 20.97
CA THR A 13 -3.58 -5.98 20.50
C THR A 13 -3.13 -5.78 19.04
N LEU A 14 -4.02 -5.31 18.15
CA LEU A 14 -3.65 -4.99 16.78
C LEU A 14 -2.60 -3.86 16.73
N LEU A 15 -2.79 -2.78 17.50
CA LEU A 15 -1.84 -1.66 17.54
C LEU A 15 -0.44 -2.12 18.01
N ALA A 16 -0.39 -2.95 19.04
CA ALA A 16 0.87 -3.52 19.54
C ALA A 16 1.54 -4.43 18.49
N ALA A 17 0.75 -5.24 17.76
CA ALA A 17 1.26 -6.10 16.71
C ALA A 17 1.77 -5.29 15.49
N LEU A 18 1.06 -4.22 15.09
CA LEU A 18 1.51 -3.30 14.04
C LEU A 18 2.82 -2.59 14.43
N ASP A 19 2.93 -2.17 15.69
CA ASP A 19 4.17 -1.61 16.23
C ASP A 19 5.32 -2.64 16.15
N GLY A 20 5.06 -3.88 16.46
CA GLY A 20 6.02 -5.00 16.37
C GLY A 20 6.57 -5.22 14.96
N VAL A 21 5.80 -4.91 13.93
CA VAL A 21 6.24 -4.94 12.52
C VAL A 21 6.71 -3.57 11.99
N SER A 22 7.02 -2.65 12.90
CA SER A 22 7.53 -1.30 12.60
C SER A 22 6.57 -0.40 11.81
N TYR A 23 5.25 -0.61 12.00
CA TYR A 23 4.22 0.27 11.50
C TYR A 23 3.49 0.95 12.65
N LEU A 24 3.72 2.25 12.82
CA LEU A 24 3.07 3.05 13.86
C LEU A 24 1.68 3.50 13.37
N ALA A 25 0.62 2.80 13.78
CA ALA A 25 -0.75 3.25 13.57
C ALA A 25 -1.24 4.09 14.74
N ASP A 26 -2.14 5.05 14.50
CA ASP A 26 -2.92 5.67 15.56
C ASP A 26 -4.15 4.84 15.91
N GLU A 27 -4.80 5.21 16.99
CA GLU A 27 -5.99 4.50 17.44
C GLU A 27 -7.12 4.52 16.38
N PRO A 28 -7.43 5.65 15.70
CA PRO A 28 -8.44 5.67 14.65
C PRO A 28 -8.11 4.73 13.48
N LEU A 29 -6.88 4.75 12.96
CA LEU A 29 -6.46 3.84 11.88
C LEU A 29 -6.45 2.39 12.35
N GLY A 30 -5.92 2.12 13.56
CA GLY A 30 -5.94 0.78 14.15
C GLY A 30 -7.37 0.24 14.31
N THR A 31 -8.29 1.08 14.75
CA THR A 31 -9.72 0.74 14.85
C THR A 31 -10.33 0.43 13.50
N ALA A 32 -10.07 1.25 12.48
CA ALA A 32 -10.59 1.03 11.12
C ALA A 32 -10.06 -0.28 10.50
N LEU A 33 -8.77 -0.56 10.65
CA LEU A 33 -8.15 -1.82 10.19
C LEU A 33 -8.72 -3.04 10.95
N PHE A 34 -8.88 -2.91 12.27
CA PHE A 34 -9.47 -3.96 13.10
C PHE A 34 -10.90 -4.29 12.66
N LEU A 35 -11.74 -3.26 12.49
CA LEU A 35 -13.12 -3.43 12.05
C LEU A 35 -13.18 -4.06 10.65
N SER A 36 -12.35 -3.62 9.71
CA SER A 36 -12.27 -4.21 8.37
C SER A 36 -11.96 -5.69 8.43
N ALA A 37 -10.93 -6.09 9.15
CA ALA A 37 -10.53 -7.50 9.28
C ALA A 37 -11.60 -8.36 9.99
N ARG A 38 -12.25 -7.82 11.03
CA ARG A 38 -13.25 -8.55 11.83
C ARG A 38 -14.63 -8.64 11.19
N MET A 39 -15.03 -7.61 10.46
CA MET A 39 -16.33 -7.58 9.77
C MET A 39 -16.26 -8.18 8.36
N GLY A 40 -15.06 -8.40 7.80
CA GLY A 40 -14.87 -8.79 6.41
C GLY A 40 -15.33 -7.69 5.44
N GLN A 41 -15.30 -6.43 5.88
CA GLN A 41 -15.69 -5.29 5.06
C GLN A 41 -14.44 -4.62 4.48
N PRO A 42 -14.40 -4.33 3.16
CA PRO A 42 -13.27 -3.60 2.57
C PRO A 42 -13.04 -2.25 3.28
N ILE A 43 -11.77 -1.84 3.36
CA ILE A 43 -11.41 -0.50 3.86
C ILE A 43 -10.80 0.33 2.74
N LEU A 44 -11.27 1.58 2.62
CA LEU A 44 -10.68 2.59 1.74
C LEU A 44 -9.81 3.53 2.58
N LEU A 45 -8.50 3.50 2.32
CA LEU A 45 -7.53 4.40 2.90
C LEU A 45 -7.24 5.53 1.91
N GLU A 46 -7.70 6.73 2.21
CA GLU A 46 -7.36 7.94 1.45
C GLU A 46 -6.36 8.80 2.21
N GLY A 47 -5.66 9.67 1.50
CA GLY A 47 -4.70 10.60 2.08
C GLY A 47 -3.66 11.04 1.06
N GLU A 48 -2.82 11.98 1.44
CA GLU A 48 -1.74 12.49 0.59
C GLU A 48 -0.73 11.38 0.20
N PRO A 49 -0.01 11.54 -0.92
CA PRO A 49 1.08 10.64 -1.27
C PRO A 49 2.13 10.54 -0.16
N GLY A 50 2.63 9.33 0.11
CA GLY A 50 3.73 9.13 1.07
C GLY A 50 3.33 9.10 2.55
N VAL A 51 2.03 9.12 2.90
CA VAL A 51 1.57 9.03 4.31
C VAL A 51 1.58 7.62 4.87
N GLY A 52 1.78 6.59 4.02
CA GLY A 52 1.91 5.20 4.49
C GLY A 52 0.70 4.31 4.28
N LYS A 53 -0.23 4.65 3.35
CA LYS A 53 -1.41 3.84 3.01
C LYS A 53 -1.07 2.40 2.60
N THR A 54 -0.18 2.26 1.63
CA THR A 54 0.31 0.95 1.13
C THR A 54 1.04 0.17 2.24
N GLU A 55 1.79 0.86 3.10
CA GLU A 55 2.49 0.24 4.23
C GLU A 55 1.51 -0.30 5.29
N ALA A 56 0.34 0.32 5.47
CA ALA A 56 -0.70 -0.20 6.36
C ALA A 56 -1.16 -1.61 5.95
N ALA A 57 -1.41 -1.83 4.65
CA ALA A 57 -1.79 -3.14 4.13
C ALA A 57 -0.66 -4.18 4.28
N LYS A 58 0.60 -3.78 4.03
CA LYS A 58 1.76 -4.65 4.24
C LYS A 58 1.91 -5.05 5.71
N ALA A 59 1.78 -4.08 6.61
CA ALA A 59 1.85 -4.33 8.04
C ALA A 59 0.73 -5.25 8.52
N LEU A 60 -0.50 -5.04 8.01
CA LEU A 60 -1.63 -5.91 8.33
C LEU A 60 -1.39 -7.34 7.87
N ALA A 61 -0.87 -7.56 6.65
CA ALA A 61 -0.52 -8.88 6.15
C ALA A 61 0.55 -9.56 7.02
N ALA A 62 1.57 -8.81 7.44
CA ALA A 62 2.62 -9.32 8.32
C ALA A 62 2.08 -9.68 9.71
N VAL A 63 1.18 -8.86 10.28
CA VAL A 63 0.53 -9.14 11.58
C VAL A 63 -0.36 -10.39 11.49
N LEU A 64 -1.09 -10.55 10.39
CA LEU A 64 -1.95 -11.72 10.17
C LEU A 64 -1.17 -12.98 9.75
N ASP A 65 0.14 -12.85 9.51
CA ASP A 65 0.99 -13.93 9.00
C ASP A 65 0.36 -14.60 7.77
N THR A 66 0.04 -13.79 6.76
CA THR A 66 -0.65 -14.20 5.54
C THR A 66 -0.08 -13.47 4.33
N PRO A 67 -0.22 -14.02 3.10
CA PRO A 67 0.28 -13.32 1.91
C PRO A 67 -0.42 -11.98 1.67
N LEU A 68 0.39 -11.01 1.25
CA LEU A 68 -0.09 -9.77 0.65
C LEU A 68 -0.18 -9.97 -0.86
N ILE A 69 -1.39 -9.91 -1.40
CA ILE A 69 -1.63 -9.94 -2.84
C ILE A 69 -1.93 -8.51 -3.27
N ARG A 70 -1.11 -7.95 -4.18
CA ARG A 70 -1.22 -6.56 -4.60
C ARG A 70 -1.66 -6.43 -6.04
N LEU A 71 -2.71 -5.66 -6.25
CA LEU A 71 -3.11 -5.12 -7.54
C LEU A 71 -2.78 -3.62 -7.57
N GLN A 72 -1.86 -3.22 -8.45
CA GLN A 72 -1.56 -1.81 -8.71
C GLN A 72 -2.49 -1.31 -9.81
N CYS A 73 -3.36 -0.34 -9.51
CA CYS A 73 -4.20 0.26 -10.52
C CYS A 73 -3.42 1.29 -11.37
N TYR A 74 -3.76 1.35 -12.64
CA TYR A 74 -3.23 2.29 -13.62
C TYR A 74 -4.31 2.60 -14.66
N GLU A 75 -4.16 3.69 -15.38
CA GLU A 75 -5.10 4.11 -16.42
C GLU A 75 -5.21 3.06 -17.54
N GLY A 76 -6.42 2.61 -17.81
CA GLY A 76 -6.70 1.56 -18.80
C GLY A 76 -6.56 0.11 -18.28
N LEU A 77 -6.39 -0.09 -16.96
CA LEU A 77 -6.44 -1.43 -16.37
C LEU A 77 -7.80 -2.06 -16.59
N THR A 78 -7.84 -3.18 -17.31
CA THR A 78 -9.07 -3.93 -17.56
C THR A 78 -9.37 -4.94 -16.45
N SER A 79 -10.65 -5.31 -16.31
CA SER A 79 -11.07 -6.39 -15.41
C SER A 79 -10.37 -7.73 -15.71
N ALA A 80 -10.16 -8.03 -16.98
CA ALA A 80 -9.44 -9.24 -17.42
C ALA A 80 -7.98 -9.24 -16.92
N GLU A 81 -7.25 -8.14 -17.09
CA GLU A 81 -5.85 -8.04 -16.63
C GLU A 81 -5.72 -8.12 -15.11
N ALA A 82 -6.76 -7.73 -14.37
CA ALA A 82 -6.79 -7.81 -12.92
C ALA A 82 -7.20 -9.18 -12.38
N LEU A 83 -7.97 -9.96 -13.17
CA LEU A 83 -8.61 -11.19 -12.73
C LEU A 83 -7.87 -12.45 -13.15
N TYR A 84 -7.75 -12.70 -14.47
CA TYR A 84 -7.06 -13.87 -15.01
C TYR A 84 -6.67 -13.66 -16.48
N GLU A 85 -5.80 -14.53 -16.96
CA GLU A 85 -5.41 -14.62 -18.35
C GLU A 85 -5.28 -16.09 -18.77
N TRP A 86 -5.68 -16.44 -19.99
CA TRP A 86 -5.42 -17.76 -20.54
C TRP A 86 -3.99 -17.85 -21.06
N ASN A 87 -3.27 -18.91 -20.69
CA ASN A 87 -1.92 -19.19 -21.19
C ASN A 87 -1.98 -19.76 -22.64
N TYR A 88 -2.35 -18.90 -23.58
CA TYR A 88 -2.45 -19.26 -25.00
C TYR A 88 -1.19 -19.93 -25.57
N PRO A 89 0.05 -19.51 -25.25
CA PRO A 89 1.24 -20.20 -25.71
C PRO A 89 1.30 -21.67 -25.26
N ARG A 90 0.90 -21.95 -24.01
CA ARG A 90 0.87 -23.31 -23.46
C ARG A 90 -0.25 -24.14 -24.07
N GLN A 91 -1.43 -23.55 -24.31
CA GLN A 91 -2.53 -24.20 -25.03
C GLN A 91 -2.12 -24.58 -26.45
N LEU A 92 -1.50 -23.66 -27.20
CA LEU A 92 -0.99 -23.93 -28.57
C LEU A 92 0.04 -25.06 -28.57
N LEU A 93 0.95 -25.09 -27.62
CA LEU A 93 1.93 -26.17 -27.50
C LEU A 93 1.24 -27.50 -27.21
N ALA A 94 0.24 -27.54 -26.34
CA ALA A 94 -0.52 -28.74 -26.03
C ALA A 94 -1.29 -29.27 -27.26
N ILE A 95 -1.91 -28.39 -28.04
CA ILE A 95 -2.59 -28.76 -29.30
C ILE A 95 -1.59 -29.40 -30.26
N ARG A 96 -0.44 -28.80 -30.51
CA ARG A 96 0.58 -29.35 -31.42
C ARG A 96 1.14 -30.69 -30.97
N LEU A 97 1.31 -30.89 -29.66
CA LEU A 97 1.76 -32.14 -29.08
C LEU A 97 0.70 -33.25 -29.24
N ALA A 98 -0.59 -32.93 -29.07
CA ALA A 98 -1.69 -33.86 -29.32
C ALA A 98 -1.79 -34.24 -30.78
N GLU A 99 -1.73 -33.27 -31.67
CA GLU A 99 -1.71 -33.53 -33.15
C GLU A 99 -0.56 -34.46 -33.55
N ALA A 100 0.63 -34.25 -33.01
CA ALA A 100 1.79 -35.12 -33.27
C ALA A 100 1.59 -36.56 -32.77
N ARG A 101 0.68 -36.77 -31.80
CA ARG A 101 0.29 -38.13 -31.33
C ARG A 101 -0.94 -38.69 -32.05
N GLY A 102 -1.52 -37.94 -33.00
CA GLY A 102 -2.76 -38.29 -33.68
C GLY A 102 -4.02 -38.11 -32.81
N GLU A 103 -3.94 -37.29 -31.77
CA GLU A 103 -5.03 -37.00 -30.87
C GLU A 103 -5.62 -35.60 -31.20
N THR A 104 -6.92 -35.43 -30.95
CA THR A 104 -7.60 -34.14 -31.06
C THR A 104 -8.01 -33.71 -29.66
N PRO A 105 -7.38 -32.66 -29.07
CA PRO A 105 -7.77 -32.17 -27.75
C PRO A 105 -9.19 -31.59 -27.80
N ARG A 106 -9.97 -31.85 -26.79
CA ARG A 106 -11.29 -31.23 -26.63
C ARG A 106 -11.09 -29.79 -26.16
N GLU A 107 -11.98 -28.91 -26.56
CA GLU A 107 -11.97 -27.50 -26.14
C GLU A 107 -11.96 -27.35 -24.60
N ALA A 108 -12.78 -28.14 -23.89
CA ALA A 108 -12.83 -28.17 -22.45
C ALA A 108 -11.49 -28.56 -21.77
N ASP A 109 -10.65 -29.34 -22.45
CA ASP A 109 -9.33 -29.70 -21.91
C ASP A 109 -8.33 -28.55 -22.02
N LEU A 110 -8.55 -27.60 -22.94
CA LEU A 110 -7.71 -26.43 -23.18
C LEU A 110 -8.09 -25.26 -22.24
N PHE A 111 -9.36 -25.17 -21.83
CA PHE A 111 -9.85 -24.16 -20.90
C PHE A 111 -10.05 -24.78 -19.52
N SER A 112 -8.96 -25.25 -18.93
CA SER A 112 -8.90 -25.81 -17.57
C SER A 112 -7.96 -24.99 -16.69
N ASP A 113 -7.97 -25.25 -15.40
CA ASP A 113 -7.08 -24.60 -14.41
C ASP A 113 -5.60 -24.71 -14.79
N ASP A 114 -5.20 -25.77 -15.52
CA ASP A 114 -3.83 -25.96 -15.98
C ASP A 114 -3.34 -24.86 -16.93
N TYR A 115 -4.23 -24.16 -17.60
CA TYR A 115 -3.94 -23.08 -18.54
C TYR A 115 -4.38 -21.70 -18.03
N LEU A 116 -4.97 -21.64 -16.84
CA LEU A 116 -5.38 -20.38 -16.23
C LEU A 116 -4.18 -19.70 -15.55
N LEU A 117 -3.91 -18.47 -15.88
CA LEU A 117 -2.95 -17.62 -15.19
C LEU A 117 -3.73 -16.71 -14.26
N GLU A 118 -3.70 -17.03 -12.97
CA GLU A 118 -4.33 -16.20 -11.96
C GLU A 118 -3.65 -14.83 -11.88
N ARG A 119 -4.45 -13.78 -11.95
CA ARG A 119 -4.05 -12.41 -11.68
C ARG A 119 -4.43 -12.05 -10.23
N PRO A 120 -4.00 -10.90 -9.68
CA PRO A 120 -4.12 -10.62 -8.24
C PRO A 120 -5.51 -10.82 -7.64
N LEU A 121 -6.58 -10.47 -8.37
CA LEU A 121 -7.94 -10.61 -7.83
C LEU A 121 -8.35 -12.07 -7.69
N LEU A 122 -8.10 -12.89 -8.71
CA LEU A 122 -8.40 -14.32 -8.64
C LEU A 122 -7.52 -15.04 -7.64
N ALA A 123 -6.22 -14.73 -7.61
CA ALA A 123 -5.28 -15.31 -6.64
C ALA A 123 -5.69 -15.01 -5.19
N ALA A 124 -6.32 -13.86 -4.93
CA ALA A 124 -6.83 -13.54 -3.60
C ALA A 124 -8.10 -14.33 -3.26
N LEU A 125 -8.98 -14.59 -4.24
CA LEU A 125 -10.19 -15.39 -4.05
C LEU A 125 -9.88 -16.87 -3.90
N ASP A 126 -8.94 -17.40 -4.69
CA ASP A 126 -8.56 -18.82 -4.69
C ASP A 126 -7.51 -19.16 -3.61
N HIS A 127 -7.15 -18.19 -2.76
CA HIS A 127 -6.21 -18.42 -1.67
C HIS A 127 -6.69 -19.58 -0.75
N PRO A 128 -5.87 -20.63 -0.57
CA PRO A 128 -6.33 -21.86 0.09
C PRO A 128 -6.56 -21.74 1.60
N GLY A 129 -6.17 -20.62 2.22
CA GLY A 129 -6.31 -20.43 3.68
C GLY A 129 -5.26 -21.21 4.50
N PRO A 130 -5.51 -21.47 5.76
CA PRO A 130 -6.74 -21.19 6.53
C PRO A 130 -6.94 -19.73 6.94
N ARG A 131 -5.91 -18.89 6.83
CA ARG A 131 -6.00 -17.44 7.08
C ARG A 131 -6.36 -16.71 5.77
N PRO A 132 -7.21 -15.68 5.83
CA PRO A 132 -7.53 -14.90 4.64
C PRO A 132 -6.28 -14.15 4.14
N ALA A 133 -6.05 -14.10 2.84
CA ALA A 133 -5.04 -13.22 2.26
C ALA A 133 -5.40 -11.75 2.51
N VAL A 134 -4.40 -10.86 2.53
CA VAL A 134 -4.65 -9.42 2.43
C VAL A 134 -4.55 -9.03 0.95
N LEU A 135 -5.67 -8.58 0.39
CA LEU A 135 -5.74 -8.02 -0.97
C LEU A 135 -5.59 -6.51 -0.90
N LEU A 136 -4.49 -6.00 -1.45
CA LEU A 136 -4.25 -4.56 -1.61
C LEU A 136 -4.58 -4.13 -3.03
N ILE A 137 -5.61 -3.29 -3.18
CA ILE A 137 -5.94 -2.60 -4.43
C ILE A 137 -5.38 -1.19 -4.32
N ASP A 138 -4.18 -0.99 -4.89
CA ASP A 138 -3.37 0.20 -4.69
C ASP A 138 -3.62 1.24 -5.77
N GLU A 139 -3.81 2.52 -5.36
CA GLU A 139 -4.14 3.66 -6.24
C GLU A 139 -5.41 3.43 -7.08
N VAL A 140 -6.51 2.99 -6.41
CA VAL A 140 -7.79 2.66 -7.09
C VAL A 140 -8.35 3.86 -7.87
N ASP A 141 -8.03 5.08 -7.47
CA ASP A 141 -8.36 6.33 -8.16
C ASP A 141 -7.68 6.50 -9.53
N ARG A 142 -6.82 5.58 -9.95
CA ARG A 142 -6.25 5.51 -11.31
C ARG A 142 -7.01 4.57 -12.25
N GLY A 143 -7.87 3.72 -11.71
CA GLY A 143 -8.78 2.90 -12.51
C GLY A 143 -9.88 3.76 -13.16
N ASP A 144 -10.55 3.25 -14.17
CA ASP A 144 -11.71 3.89 -14.78
C ASP A 144 -13.03 3.47 -14.11
N ASP A 145 -14.14 4.05 -14.56
CA ASP A 145 -15.47 3.78 -14.01
C ASP A 145 -15.92 2.34 -14.24
N GLU A 146 -15.51 1.72 -15.35
CA GLU A 146 -15.84 0.33 -15.68
C GLU A 146 -15.13 -0.62 -14.71
N PHE A 147 -13.87 -0.34 -14.42
CA PHE A 147 -13.11 -1.11 -13.44
C PHE A 147 -13.66 -0.96 -12.02
N GLU A 148 -14.10 0.25 -11.61
CA GLU A 148 -14.76 0.44 -10.31
C GLU A 148 -16.09 -0.34 -10.20
N ALA A 149 -16.90 -0.35 -11.26
CA ALA A 149 -18.14 -1.12 -11.29
C ALA A 149 -17.87 -2.63 -11.14
N PHE A 150 -16.83 -3.13 -11.81
CA PHE A 150 -16.38 -4.51 -11.67
C PHE A 150 -15.91 -4.82 -10.25
N LEU A 151 -15.10 -3.96 -9.65
CA LEU A 151 -14.67 -4.13 -8.25
C LEU A 151 -15.86 -4.15 -7.28
N PHE A 152 -16.85 -3.30 -7.50
CA PHE A 152 -18.05 -3.26 -6.67
C PHE A 152 -18.77 -4.62 -6.64
N GLU A 153 -18.93 -5.29 -7.78
CA GLU A 153 -19.55 -6.62 -7.88
C GLU A 153 -18.69 -7.69 -7.18
N LEU A 154 -17.41 -7.71 -7.48
CA LEU A 154 -16.46 -8.67 -6.90
C LEU A 154 -16.38 -8.56 -5.37
N LEU A 155 -16.29 -7.35 -4.84
CA LEU A 155 -16.20 -7.10 -3.39
C LEU A 155 -17.53 -7.39 -2.67
N ALA A 156 -18.66 -7.36 -3.38
CA ALA A 156 -19.96 -7.66 -2.82
C ALA A 156 -20.11 -9.13 -2.44
N GLU A 157 -19.62 -10.02 -3.29
CA GLU A 157 -19.91 -11.45 -3.22
C GLU A 157 -18.69 -12.31 -2.86
N ALA A 158 -17.49 -11.73 -2.84
CA ALA A 158 -16.20 -12.44 -2.79
C ALA A 158 -16.18 -13.62 -3.78
N ALA A 159 -16.68 -13.37 -4.98
CA ALA A 159 -16.84 -14.37 -6.03
C ALA A 159 -16.68 -13.74 -7.41
N VAL A 160 -16.33 -14.56 -8.39
CA VAL A 160 -16.22 -14.17 -9.79
C VAL A 160 -16.65 -15.33 -10.68
N THR A 161 -17.23 -15.04 -11.83
CA THR A 161 -17.59 -16.05 -12.84
C THR A 161 -16.59 -16.01 -13.99
N ILE A 162 -15.91 -17.13 -14.20
CA ILE A 162 -15.07 -17.38 -15.36
C ILE A 162 -15.94 -18.18 -16.36
N PRO A 163 -16.20 -17.69 -17.58
CA PRO A 163 -17.18 -18.31 -18.50
C PRO A 163 -16.99 -19.81 -18.70
N GLU A 164 -15.74 -20.25 -18.83
CA GLU A 164 -15.42 -21.65 -19.14
C GLU A 164 -15.33 -22.56 -17.89
N LEU A 165 -15.09 -21.96 -16.70
CA LEU A 165 -14.85 -22.69 -15.44
C LEU A 165 -15.98 -22.52 -14.42
N GLY A 166 -16.93 -21.60 -14.69
CA GLY A 166 -18.02 -21.29 -13.76
C GLY A 166 -17.64 -20.32 -12.66
N THR A 167 -18.43 -20.27 -11.60
CA THR A 167 -18.26 -19.31 -10.50
C THR A 167 -17.25 -19.81 -9.48
N ARG A 168 -16.22 -18.99 -9.22
CA ARG A 168 -15.24 -19.14 -8.17
C ARG A 168 -15.65 -18.26 -6.99
N ARG A 169 -15.76 -18.85 -5.81
CA ARG A 169 -16.09 -18.15 -4.56
C ARG A 169 -14.99 -18.42 -3.54
N ALA A 170 -14.52 -17.36 -2.90
CA ALA A 170 -13.50 -17.47 -1.88
C ALA A 170 -13.97 -18.33 -0.70
N ALA A 171 -13.20 -19.38 -0.38
CA ALA A 171 -13.40 -20.17 0.84
C ALA A 171 -13.03 -19.36 2.09
N TYR A 172 -12.02 -18.53 1.96
CA TYR A 172 -11.54 -17.58 2.97
C TYR A 172 -11.51 -16.18 2.36
N PRO A 173 -12.63 -15.42 2.47
CA PRO A 173 -12.72 -14.08 1.88
C PRO A 173 -11.54 -13.20 2.29
N PRO A 174 -10.82 -12.56 1.35
CA PRO A 174 -9.65 -11.77 1.67
C PRO A 174 -10.00 -10.55 2.51
N VAL A 175 -9.06 -10.09 3.32
CA VAL A 175 -9.11 -8.75 3.94
C VAL A 175 -8.71 -7.75 2.87
N VAL A 176 -9.65 -6.89 2.45
CA VAL A 176 -9.42 -5.99 1.31
C VAL A 176 -9.10 -4.59 1.79
N VAL A 177 -7.95 -4.08 1.32
CA VAL A 177 -7.50 -2.70 1.55
C VAL A 177 -7.40 -2.00 0.20
N LEU A 178 -8.18 -0.94 0.01
CA LEU A 178 -8.09 -0.05 -1.14
C LEU A 178 -7.31 1.20 -0.71
N THR A 179 -6.46 1.72 -1.59
CA THR A 179 -5.79 3.02 -1.37
C THR A 179 -6.13 4.00 -2.47
N SER A 180 -6.22 5.28 -2.11
CA SER A 180 -6.48 6.38 -3.05
C SER A 180 -5.65 7.61 -2.66
N ASN A 181 -5.12 8.32 -3.66
CA ASN A 181 -4.48 9.63 -3.52
C ASN A 181 -5.46 10.78 -3.87
N ARG A 182 -6.74 10.44 -4.15
CA ARG A 182 -7.77 11.38 -4.59
C ARG A 182 -7.40 12.16 -5.85
N THR A 183 -6.70 11.52 -6.79
CA THR A 183 -6.43 12.11 -8.11
C THR A 183 -7.72 12.34 -8.91
N ARG A 184 -8.74 11.50 -8.65
CA ARG A 184 -10.15 11.70 -9.01
C ARG A 184 -11.06 11.19 -7.90
N ASP A 185 -12.32 11.60 -7.93
CA ASP A 185 -13.34 11.05 -7.03
C ASP A 185 -13.74 9.64 -7.44
N LEU A 186 -13.85 8.75 -6.45
CA LEU A 186 -14.38 7.41 -6.64
C LEU A 186 -15.90 7.42 -6.62
N HIS A 187 -16.53 6.47 -7.29
CA HIS A 187 -17.98 6.32 -7.28
C HIS A 187 -18.52 6.08 -5.87
N ASP A 188 -19.61 6.75 -5.54
CA ASP A 188 -20.30 6.60 -4.26
C ASP A 188 -20.68 5.15 -3.94
N ALA A 189 -20.99 4.34 -4.97
CA ALA A 189 -21.33 2.93 -4.80
C ALA A 189 -20.17 2.14 -4.17
N LEU A 190 -18.93 2.35 -4.64
CA LEU A 190 -17.74 1.72 -4.09
C LEU A 190 -17.44 2.24 -2.68
N LYS A 191 -17.50 3.56 -2.48
CA LYS A 191 -17.25 4.19 -1.16
C LYS A 191 -18.21 3.66 -0.08
N ARG A 192 -19.49 3.51 -0.39
CA ARG A 192 -20.51 3.00 0.55
C ARG A 192 -20.30 1.54 0.97
N ARG A 193 -19.56 0.77 0.21
CA ARG A 193 -19.21 -0.62 0.54
C ARG A 193 -18.00 -0.72 1.47
N CYS A 194 -17.18 0.32 1.54
CA CYS A 194 -15.96 0.35 2.30
C CYS A 194 -16.15 1.02 3.66
N LEU A 195 -15.43 0.56 4.65
CA LEU A 195 -15.05 1.42 5.76
C LEU A 195 -14.13 2.50 5.20
N TYR A 196 -14.24 3.71 5.72
CA TYR A 196 -13.45 4.84 5.24
C TYR A 196 -12.51 5.35 6.31
N HIS A 197 -11.26 5.60 5.94
CA HIS A 197 -10.32 6.27 6.81
C HIS A 197 -9.40 7.20 6.01
N TRP A 198 -9.33 8.46 6.45
CA TRP A 198 -8.37 9.43 5.93
C TRP A 198 -7.09 9.37 6.75
N ILE A 199 -5.93 9.20 6.10
CA ILE A 199 -4.62 9.23 6.76
C ILE A 199 -4.00 10.59 6.52
N ASP A 200 -3.89 11.38 7.60
CA ASP A 200 -3.21 12.66 7.60
C ASP A 200 -1.68 12.49 7.62
N TYR A 201 -0.97 13.55 7.29
CA TYR A 201 0.45 13.62 7.60
C TYR A 201 0.66 13.49 9.10
N PRO A 202 1.51 12.57 9.55
CA PRO A 202 1.81 12.45 10.97
C PRO A 202 2.54 13.70 11.46
N ASP A 203 2.34 14.03 12.75
CA ASP A 203 3.06 15.09 13.41
C ASP A 203 4.58 14.83 13.48
N THR A 204 5.33 15.84 13.89
CA THR A 204 6.80 15.79 13.93
C THR A 204 7.32 14.71 14.87
N GLU A 205 6.66 14.48 16.01
CA GLU A 205 7.08 13.46 16.97
C GLU A 205 6.90 12.06 16.40
N ARG A 206 5.78 11.83 15.74
CA ARG A 206 5.47 10.56 15.10
C ARG A 206 6.36 10.29 13.89
N VAL A 207 6.66 11.32 13.07
CA VAL A 207 7.66 11.20 11.97
C VAL A 207 9.03 10.81 12.54
N ALA A 208 9.49 11.44 13.62
CA ALA A 208 10.75 11.08 14.27
C ALA A 208 10.73 9.64 14.81
N ALA A 209 9.62 9.21 15.41
CA ALA A 209 9.45 7.83 15.89
C ALA A 209 9.49 6.82 14.73
N ILE A 210 8.83 7.11 13.59
CA ILE A 210 8.87 6.28 12.38
C ILE A 210 10.30 6.19 11.83
N ILE A 211 11.01 7.33 11.71
CA ILE A 211 12.39 7.35 11.25
C ILE A 211 13.27 6.43 12.10
N ARG A 212 13.17 6.52 13.43
CA ARG A 212 13.96 5.68 14.34
C ARG A 212 13.71 4.18 14.17
N ARG A 213 12.48 3.80 13.82
CA ARG A 213 12.15 2.39 13.56
C ARG A 213 12.67 1.90 12.22
N ARG A 214 12.59 2.74 11.20
CA ARG A 214 12.94 2.38 9.82
C ARG A 214 14.43 2.59 9.52
N VAL A 215 15.10 3.45 10.27
CA VAL A 215 16.55 3.76 10.17
C VAL A 215 17.16 3.64 11.56
N PRO A 216 17.42 2.41 12.06
CA PRO A 216 17.91 2.19 13.43
C PRO A 216 19.26 2.87 13.73
N ALA A 217 20.06 3.14 12.70
CA ALA A 217 21.33 3.85 12.82
C ALA A 217 21.17 5.36 13.06
N ALA A 218 20.01 5.93 12.72
CA ALA A 218 19.74 7.36 12.99
C ALA A 218 19.59 7.61 14.49
N SER A 219 20.40 8.54 15.01
CA SER A 219 20.28 8.97 16.41
C SER A 219 18.92 9.63 16.68
N ILE A 220 18.50 9.67 17.95
CA ILE A 220 17.27 10.38 18.37
C ILE A 220 17.30 11.84 17.89
N ARG A 221 18.46 12.50 18.03
CA ARG A 221 18.66 13.89 17.60
C ARG A 221 18.47 14.05 16.09
N LEU A 222 19.12 13.20 15.29
CA LEU A 222 19.02 13.25 13.83
C LEU A 222 17.59 13.00 13.36
N ALA A 223 16.92 11.98 13.90
CA ALA A 223 15.52 11.69 13.56
C ALA A 223 14.59 12.87 13.86
N GLY A 224 14.75 13.52 15.03
CA GLY A 224 14.01 14.71 15.39
C GLY A 224 14.31 15.90 14.47
N GLN A 225 15.56 16.13 14.11
CA GLN A 225 15.93 17.20 13.17
C GLN A 225 15.37 16.97 11.77
N VAL A 226 15.44 15.74 11.24
CA VAL A 226 14.86 15.38 9.93
C VAL A 226 13.34 15.58 9.97
N ALA A 227 12.66 15.13 11.02
CA ALA A 227 11.21 15.29 11.16
C ALA A 227 10.79 16.77 11.16
N ARG A 228 11.52 17.63 11.89
CA ARG A 228 11.30 19.09 11.87
C ARG A 228 11.61 19.68 10.49
N GLY A 229 12.72 19.28 9.86
CA GLY A 229 13.06 19.70 8.51
C GLY A 229 11.96 19.40 7.49
N VAL A 230 11.36 18.21 7.57
CA VAL A 230 10.20 17.85 6.74
C VAL A 230 8.99 18.72 7.05
N SER A 231 8.73 19.03 8.33
CA SER A 231 7.65 19.94 8.73
C SER A 231 7.86 21.36 8.19
N ILE A 232 9.08 21.88 8.22
CA ILE A 232 9.42 23.19 7.63
C ILE A 232 9.20 23.16 6.12
N LEU A 233 9.67 22.12 5.43
CA LEU A 233 9.46 21.96 3.99
C LEU A 233 7.98 21.93 3.62
N ARG A 234 7.14 21.24 4.39
CA ARG A 234 5.68 21.22 4.19
C ARG A 234 5.01 22.58 4.36
N GLY A 235 5.62 23.47 5.14
CA GLY A 235 5.17 24.85 5.30
C GLY A 235 5.54 25.78 4.14
N LEU A 236 6.38 25.33 3.20
CA LEU A 236 6.70 26.06 1.99
C LEU A 236 5.68 25.76 0.87
N ASP A 237 5.56 26.72 -0.07
CA ASP A 237 4.74 26.51 -1.29
C ASP A 237 5.49 25.61 -2.27
N LEU A 238 5.36 24.29 -2.06
CA LEU A 238 5.98 23.24 -2.86
C LEU A 238 4.95 22.58 -3.78
N ALA A 239 5.39 22.24 -4.99
CA ALA A 239 4.56 21.46 -5.92
C ALA A 239 4.23 20.07 -5.36
N LYS A 240 5.16 19.49 -4.60
CA LYS A 240 4.93 18.21 -3.90
C LYS A 240 5.59 18.21 -2.51
N PRO A 241 4.80 18.49 -1.46
CA PRO A 241 5.29 18.40 -0.09
C PRO A 241 5.81 16.99 0.25
N PRO A 242 6.94 16.87 1.00
CA PRO A 242 7.52 15.58 1.32
C PRO A 242 6.65 14.79 2.31
N GLY A 243 6.45 13.49 1.99
CA GLY A 243 5.77 12.53 2.85
C GLY A 243 6.70 11.85 3.86
N VAL A 244 6.20 10.81 4.52
CA VAL A 244 6.96 9.98 5.47
C VAL A 244 8.04 9.18 4.74
N ALA A 245 7.77 8.71 3.53
CA ALA A 245 8.73 7.97 2.71
C ALA A 245 9.97 8.83 2.39
N GLU A 246 9.75 10.09 2.03
CA GLU A 246 10.82 11.06 1.79
C GLU A 246 11.61 11.38 3.07
N ALA A 247 10.93 11.45 4.22
CA ALA A 247 11.59 11.64 5.52
C ALA A 247 12.54 10.47 5.86
N ILE A 248 12.08 9.23 5.65
CA ILE A 248 12.88 8.01 5.84
C ILE A 248 14.07 8.01 4.88
N SER A 249 13.84 8.31 3.60
CA SER A 249 14.90 8.39 2.57
C SER A 249 15.94 9.44 2.92
N TRP A 250 15.51 10.59 3.46
CA TRP A 250 16.43 11.66 3.86
C TRP A 250 17.27 11.26 5.06
N ALA A 251 16.67 10.66 6.09
CA ALA A 251 17.38 10.14 7.24
C ALA A 251 18.42 9.08 6.83
N SER A 252 18.04 8.17 5.92
CA SER A 252 18.94 7.14 5.37
C SER A 252 20.10 7.75 4.59
N ALA A 253 19.85 8.79 3.79
CA ALA A 253 20.91 9.49 3.04
C ALA A 253 21.91 10.19 3.97
N LEU A 254 21.43 10.80 5.06
CA LEU A 254 22.27 11.41 6.08
C LEU A 254 23.13 10.36 6.82
N ASP A 255 22.54 9.22 7.16
CA ASP A 255 23.26 8.11 7.78
C ASP A 255 24.36 7.56 6.89
N VAL A 256 24.10 7.34 5.60
CA VAL A 256 25.12 6.91 4.61
C VAL A 256 26.27 7.90 4.49
N LEU A 257 26.01 9.20 4.66
CA LEU A 257 27.05 10.24 4.69
C LEU A 257 27.78 10.34 6.04
N GLY A 258 27.37 9.54 7.03
CA GLY A 258 27.94 9.58 8.38
C GLY A 258 27.58 10.87 9.14
N ALA A 259 26.53 11.57 8.72
CA ALA A 259 26.07 12.80 9.37
C ALA A 259 25.39 12.45 10.71
N ARG A 260 25.87 13.04 11.80
CA ARG A 260 25.30 12.86 13.14
C ARG A 260 24.18 13.86 13.46
N GLU A 261 24.10 14.91 12.65
CA GLU A 261 23.12 15.98 12.77
C GLU A 261 22.79 16.56 11.39
N LEU A 262 21.64 17.20 11.29
CA LEU A 262 21.19 17.92 10.12
C LEU A 262 21.60 19.38 10.24
N ASP A 263 22.71 19.74 9.62
CA ASP A 263 23.22 21.11 9.52
C ASP A 263 22.94 21.70 8.13
N ALA A 264 23.26 22.99 7.94
CA ALA A 264 23.08 23.70 6.67
C ALA A 264 23.85 23.06 5.51
N ARG A 265 25.00 22.42 5.76
CA ARG A 265 25.79 21.75 4.73
C ARG A 265 25.16 20.43 4.33
N SER A 266 24.86 19.57 5.29
CA SER A 266 24.24 18.26 5.04
C SER A 266 22.84 18.41 4.45
N ALA A 267 22.05 19.41 4.89
CA ALA A 267 20.76 19.73 4.30
C ALA A 267 20.86 20.08 2.81
N ARG A 268 21.81 20.93 2.43
CA ARG A 268 22.06 21.27 1.00
C ARG A 268 22.53 20.07 0.18
N GLN A 269 23.41 19.25 0.74
CA GLN A 269 23.96 18.07 0.04
C GLN A 269 22.91 16.99 -0.19
N THR A 270 21.93 16.85 0.73
CA THR A 270 20.94 15.78 0.73
C THR A 270 19.52 16.23 0.33
N ALA A 271 19.35 17.50 -0.08
CA ALA A 271 18.04 18.04 -0.45
C ALA A 271 17.31 17.19 -1.51
N GLY A 272 18.03 16.58 -2.46
CA GLY A 272 17.46 15.68 -3.46
C GLY A 272 16.97 14.34 -2.91
N ALA A 273 17.30 13.98 -1.66
CA ALA A 273 16.72 12.80 -1.02
C ALA A 273 15.27 13.07 -0.57
N VAL A 274 14.95 14.31 -0.19
CA VAL A 274 13.64 14.70 0.34
C VAL A 274 12.78 15.43 -0.69
N LEU A 275 13.34 16.21 -1.62
CA LEU A 275 12.65 16.94 -2.67
C LEU A 275 12.91 16.29 -4.03
N LYS A 276 11.83 16.07 -4.81
CA LYS A 276 11.89 15.30 -6.07
C LYS A 276 11.68 16.15 -7.32
N TYR A 277 11.38 17.45 -7.15
CA TYR A 277 11.12 18.38 -8.24
C TYR A 277 12.13 19.54 -8.22
N ALA A 278 12.55 19.96 -9.42
CA ALA A 278 13.50 21.06 -9.58
C ALA A 278 12.97 22.39 -9.02
N GLU A 279 11.67 22.60 -9.16
CA GLU A 279 10.94 23.75 -8.64
C GLU A 279 11.02 23.80 -7.11
N ASP A 280 10.76 22.67 -6.46
CA ASP A 280 10.78 22.53 -5.00
C ASP A 280 12.20 22.73 -4.45
N LEU A 281 13.23 22.22 -5.14
CA LEU A 281 14.63 22.49 -4.79
C LEU A 281 14.99 23.99 -4.90
N ARG A 282 14.43 24.71 -5.87
CA ARG A 282 14.61 26.16 -6.01
C ARG A 282 13.87 26.91 -4.90
N ALA A 283 12.62 26.55 -4.63
CA ALA A 283 11.82 27.15 -3.56
C ALA A 283 12.51 26.99 -2.19
N ALA A 284 13.00 25.80 -1.87
CA ALA A 284 13.73 25.51 -0.64
C ALA A 284 15.04 26.33 -0.54
N ARG A 285 15.76 26.54 -1.65
CA ARG A 285 16.96 27.41 -1.68
C ARG A 285 16.60 28.88 -1.47
N THR A 286 15.53 29.38 -2.07
CA THR A 286 15.05 30.75 -1.94
C THR A 286 14.60 31.06 -0.51
N ALA A 287 13.98 30.10 0.16
CA ALA A 287 13.57 30.20 1.57
C ALA A 287 14.74 30.01 2.55
N ASP A 288 15.97 29.85 2.06
CA ASP A 288 17.15 29.52 2.88
C ASP A 288 16.89 28.38 3.87
N PHE A 289 16.19 27.35 3.39
CA PHE A 289 15.78 26.19 4.18
C PHE A 289 16.94 25.59 4.99
N ALA A 290 18.15 25.58 4.42
CA ALA A 290 19.31 25.04 5.07
C ALA A 290 19.68 25.79 6.36
N SER A 291 19.49 27.11 6.39
CA SER A 291 19.66 27.91 7.61
C SER A 291 18.48 27.72 8.58
N LEU A 292 17.26 27.60 8.09
CA LEU A 292 16.09 27.36 8.94
C LEU A 292 16.21 26.05 9.74
N VAL A 293 16.74 25.00 9.12
CA VAL A 293 16.91 23.68 9.78
C VAL A 293 18.01 23.70 10.83
N SER A 294 19.07 24.52 10.65
CA SER A 294 20.22 24.57 11.56
C SER A 294 20.00 25.48 12.78
N HIS A 295 19.03 26.40 12.74
CA HIS A 295 18.80 27.37 13.83
C HIS A 295 17.83 26.87 14.90
N ASP A 296 17.18 25.74 14.69
CA ASP A 296 16.27 25.14 15.67
C ASP A 296 17.06 24.42 16.79
N GLU A 297 17.72 25.21 17.65
CA GLU A 297 18.21 24.68 18.92
C GLU A 297 17.00 24.30 19.78
N VAL A 298 17.00 23.03 20.20
CA VAL A 298 16.08 22.52 21.22
C VAL A 298 16.19 23.46 22.45
N PRO A 299 15.11 24.09 22.91
CA PRO A 299 15.13 24.72 24.23
C PRO A 299 15.47 23.60 25.22
N GLY A 300 16.65 23.71 25.80
CA GLY A 300 17.12 22.80 26.82
C GLY A 300 16.21 22.85 28.02
N GLY A 301 15.75 21.70 28.46
CA GLY A 301 15.06 21.46 29.68
C GLY A 301 15.42 20.09 30.18
#